data_49ebf1a8b81168bf165ffe2ea5b610da
#
_entry.id   49ebf1a8b81168bf165ffe2ea5b610da
#
_cell.length_a   1.000
_cell.length_b   1.000
_cell.length_c   1.000
_cell.angle_alpha   90.00
_cell.angle_beta   90.00
_cell.angle_gamma   90.00
#
_symmetry.space_group_name_H-M   'P 1'
#
loop_
_entity.id
_entity.type
_entity.pdbx_description
1 polymer ?
#
loop_
_entity_poly.entity_id
_entity_poly.type
_entity_poly.pdbx_seq_one_letter_code
_entity_poly.pdbx_strand_id
1 'polypeptide(L)'
;MNRLFAAVGPWGLLSLLALAAAPAARAQTTAPKYANEFLNLGAGARALGMGKTQVSLANDATAGYWNPAALTSITAKYDGVLMHSELFSGVVKNDYAAFAMPLDARSALGVTVLRLGVDNIADTRALINEYGQIQYDRITYFSVADYALLLSYARKLGPAGLSVGGSGKLIYRNVGPFANGYGFGVDLGLRYDRAGWQFGLMARDLTTTFVAWSVDADKFKENTAPGEVIPKNVNELTLPRFVLGASRQLRLPGQFTLLAAVDLEATTDGQRNTPISSKLVSVDPRAGLEIGYRNLAFLRAGAGNYQQLSLFDGKQWKGQYSLGAGVAFSGLRVDLALSRLAVETLGSASQTNSLIVSLGYGLGGRSAGGLPSTK
;
A
#
# COMPACT_ATOMS: atom_id res chain seq x y z
N MET A 1 -14.22 -44.36 2.12
CA MET A 1 -13.30 -43.41 1.42
C MET A 1 -12.89 -42.34 2.41
N ASN A 2 -12.17 -42.71 3.45
CA ASN A 2 -11.65 -41.80 4.49
C ASN A 2 -10.25 -42.28 4.83
N ARG A 3 -9.21 -41.68 4.24
CA ARG A 3 -7.80 -41.73 4.70
C ARG A 3 -6.89 -41.07 3.63
N LEU A 4 -6.87 -39.71 3.57
CA LEU A 4 -5.85 -38.99 2.80
C LEU A 4 -5.58 -37.55 3.32
N PHE A 5 -5.90 -37.27 4.60
CA PHE A 5 -5.54 -35.98 5.22
C PHE A 5 -4.86 -36.20 6.58
N ALA A 6 -3.82 -37.01 6.59
CA ALA A 6 -2.92 -37.10 7.74
C ALA A 6 -1.48 -37.04 7.23
N ALA A 7 -0.74 -36.06 7.72
CA ALA A 7 0.72 -35.85 7.57
C ALA A 7 1.16 -34.70 6.65
N VAL A 8 0.75 -33.47 6.98
CA VAL A 8 1.66 -32.34 6.78
C VAL A 8 2.21 -32.01 8.17
N GLY A 9 3.21 -32.78 8.58
CA GLY A 9 3.98 -32.53 9.79
C GLY A 9 4.83 -31.25 9.67
N PRO A 10 5.50 -30.81 10.75
CA PRO A 10 6.31 -29.59 10.76
C PRO A 10 7.40 -29.54 9.68
N TRP A 11 7.72 -30.66 9.07
CA TRP A 11 8.63 -30.79 7.93
C TRP A 11 8.07 -30.25 6.60
N GLY A 12 6.73 -30.19 6.43
CA GLY A 12 6.10 -29.62 5.24
C GLY A 12 6.17 -28.10 5.19
N LEU A 13 6.20 -27.44 6.34
CA LEU A 13 6.41 -25.99 6.46
C LEU A 13 7.89 -25.61 6.20
N LEU A 14 8.81 -26.44 6.61
CA LEU A 14 10.25 -26.26 6.35
C LEU A 14 10.59 -26.45 4.86
N SER A 15 9.92 -27.39 4.17
CA SER A 15 10.14 -27.56 2.72
C SER A 15 9.54 -26.43 1.87
N LEU A 16 8.46 -25.79 2.29
CA LEU A 16 7.95 -24.55 1.62
C LEU A 16 8.88 -23.36 1.86
N LEU A 17 9.50 -23.24 3.03
CA LEU A 17 10.52 -22.22 3.29
C LEU A 17 11.83 -22.49 2.53
N ALA A 18 12.19 -23.75 2.31
CA ALA A 18 13.37 -24.12 1.53
C ALA A 18 13.21 -23.89 0.03
N LEU A 19 11.98 -23.97 -0.54
CA LEU A 19 11.70 -23.60 -1.93
C LEU A 19 11.78 -22.09 -2.16
N ALA A 20 11.55 -21.27 -1.13
CA ALA A 20 11.74 -19.83 -1.19
C ALA A 20 13.23 -19.41 -1.13
N ALA A 21 14.13 -20.34 -0.78
CA ALA A 21 15.57 -20.14 -0.71
C ALA A 21 16.32 -20.65 -1.96
N ALA A 22 15.62 -20.94 -3.07
CA ALA A 22 16.30 -21.24 -4.33
C ALA A 22 17.19 -20.04 -4.70
N PRO A 23 18.49 -20.25 -5.02
CA PRO A 23 19.37 -19.18 -5.41
C PRO A 23 18.78 -18.52 -6.65
N ALA A 24 18.29 -17.28 -6.51
CA ALA A 24 17.89 -16.47 -7.63
C ALA A 24 19.08 -16.43 -8.60
N ALA A 25 18.91 -17.02 -9.77
CA ALA A 25 19.90 -16.96 -10.85
C ALA A 25 20.32 -15.50 -10.98
N ARG A 26 21.61 -15.24 -10.90
CA ARG A 26 22.23 -13.93 -11.06
C ARG A 26 22.05 -13.47 -12.51
N ALA A 27 20.85 -13.07 -12.88
CA ALA A 27 20.69 -12.09 -13.92
C ALA A 27 21.04 -10.75 -13.28
N GLN A 28 22.12 -10.14 -13.69
CA GLN A 28 22.53 -8.79 -13.29
C GLN A 28 21.60 -7.75 -13.93
N THR A 29 20.31 -7.83 -13.64
CA THR A 29 19.40 -6.71 -13.74
C THR A 29 19.28 -6.15 -12.34
N THR A 30 20.00 -5.07 -12.05
CA THR A 30 19.78 -4.30 -10.84
C THR A 30 18.34 -3.80 -10.91
N ALA A 31 17.44 -4.49 -10.19
CA ALA A 31 16.07 -4.02 -10.04
C ALA A 31 16.11 -2.59 -9.49
N PRO A 32 15.42 -1.63 -10.11
CA PRO A 32 15.44 -0.27 -9.61
C PRO A 32 14.88 -0.24 -8.19
N LYS A 33 15.56 0.46 -7.29
CA LYS A 33 15.05 0.73 -5.95
C LYS A 33 13.78 1.56 -6.09
N TYR A 34 12.81 1.31 -5.18
CA TYR A 34 11.56 2.05 -5.14
C TYR A 34 10.68 1.89 -6.40
N ALA A 35 10.80 0.76 -7.10
CA ALA A 35 9.89 0.44 -8.19
C ALA A 35 8.44 0.33 -7.69
N ASN A 36 7.47 0.84 -8.48
CA ASN A 36 6.03 0.84 -8.16
C ASN A 36 5.67 1.41 -6.78
N GLU A 37 6.41 2.41 -6.26
CA GLU A 37 6.14 3.01 -4.95
C GLU A 37 4.76 3.66 -4.84
N PHE A 38 4.08 3.98 -5.94
CA PHE A 38 2.70 4.45 -5.91
C PHE A 38 1.76 3.46 -5.23
N LEU A 39 2.04 2.15 -5.31
CA LEU A 39 1.32 1.10 -4.59
C LEU A 39 1.65 1.03 -3.09
N ASN A 40 2.58 1.84 -2.59
CA ASN A 40 2.99 1.84 -1.18
C ASN A 40 2.54 3.08 -0.40
N LEU A 41 1.87 4.00 -1.07
CA LEU A 41 1.36 5.21 -0.41
C LEU A 41 0.28 4.90 0.62
N GLY A 42 -0.46 3.82 0.42
CA GLY A 42 -1.51 3.37 1.32
C GLY A 42 -2.91 3.73 0.82
N ALA A 43 -3.93 3.10 1.43
CA ALA A 43 -5.33 3.26 1.08
C ALA A 43 -6.21 3.31 2.34
N GLY A 44 -7.18 4.23 2.35
CA GLY A 44 -8.11 4.45 3.45
C GLY A 44 -7.56 5.38 4.53
N ALA A 45 -8.33 6.43 4.88
CA ALA A 45 -7.91 7.42 5.88
C ALA A 45 -7.71 6.78 7.27
N ARG A 46 -8.49 5.74 7.63
CA ARG A 46 -8.26 4.97 8.86
C ARG A 46 -6.85 4.41 8.93
N ALA A 47 -6.42 3.72 7.88
CA ALA A 47 -5.10 3.09 7.80
C ALA A 47 -3.96 4.12 7.84
N LEU A 48 -4.13 5.21 7.08
CA LEU A 48 -3.13 6.28 7.00
C LEU A 48 -3.05 7.07 8.30
N GLY A 49 -4.18 7.27 9.01
CA GLY A 49 -4.20 7.86 10.36
C GLY A 49 -3.53 6.99 11.42
N MET A 50 -3.39 5.68 11.19
CA MET A 50 -2.70 4.72 12.05
C MET A 50 -1.28 4.39 11.60
N GLY A 51 -0.63 5.26 10.80
CA GLY A 51 0.74 5.04 10.34
C GLY A 51 0.90 3.86 9.39
N LYS A 52 -0.16 3.48 8.66
CA LYS A 52 -0.22 2.33 7.74
C LYS A 52 -0.15 0.95 8.42
N THR A 53 -0.41 0.84 9.71
CA THR A 53 -0.52 -0.45 10.41
C THR A 53 -1.87 -1.08 10.13
N GLN A 54 -1.97 -1.90 9.09
CA GLN A 54 -3.26 -2.38 8.60
C GLN A 54 -3.27 -3.87 8.20
N VAL A 55 -2.12 -4.52 8.10
CA VAL A 55 -2.01 -5.90 7.59
C VAL A 55 -2.80 -6.89 8.43
N SER A 56 -2.86 -6.71 9.75
CA SER A 56 -3.68 -7.52 10.66
C SER A 56 -5.10 -6.97 10.90
N LEU A 57 -5.34 -5.67 10.63
CA LEU A 57 -6.54 -4.94 11.05
C LEU A 57 -7.64 -4.84 10.00
N ALA A 58 -7.29 -4.91 8.70
CA ALA A 58 -8.24 -4.69 7.63
C ALA A 58 -9.49 -5.55 7.81
N ASN A 59 -10.66 -4.93 7.76
CA ASN A 59 -11.95 -5.58 7.97
C ASN A 59 -13.08 -4.99 7.11
N ASP A 60 -12.69 -4.27 6.06
CA ASP A 60 -13.56 -3.65 5.06
C ASP A 60 -12.99 -3.89 3.64
N ALA A 61 -13.55 -3.24 2.62
CA ALA A 61 -13.11 -3.41 1.23
C ALA A 61 -11.64 -3.04 1.00
N THR A 62 -11.00 -2.26 1.88
CA THR A 62 -9.56 -1.98 1.79
C THR A 62 -8.68 -3.21 2.04
N ALA A 63 -9.25 -4.31 2.54
CA ALA A 63 -8.55 -5.57 2.73
C ALA A 63 -7.95 -6.11 1.42
N GLY A 64 -8.61 -5.92 0.27
CA GLY A 64 -8.06 -6.31 -1.03
C GLY A 64 -6.68 -5.71 -1.33
N TYR A 65 -6.40 -4.52 -0.78
CA TYR A 65 -5.12 -3.83 -0.91
C TYR A 65 -4.15 -4.18 0.23
N TRP A 66 -4.62 -4.20 1.51
CA TRP A 66 -3.74 -4.35 2.66
C TRP A 66 -3.34 -5.79 2.95
N ASN A 67 -4.31 -6.69 2.91
CA ASN A 67 -4.13 -8.13 3.10
C ASN A 67 -5.37 -8.86 2.55
N PRO A 68 -5.31 -9.48 1.38
CA PRO A 68 -6.48 -10.11 0.77
C PRO A 68 -7.11 -11.18 1.67
N ALA A 69 -6.35 -11.88 2.53
CA ALA A 69 -6.92 -12.85 3.47
C ALA A 69 -7.94 -12.21 4.44
N ALA A 70 -7.80 -10.91 4.71
CA ALA A 70 -8.68 -10.17 5.61
C ALA A 70 -10.07 -9.87 4.99
N LEU A 71 -10.29 -10.07 3.69
CA LEU A 71 -11.61 -10.00 3.06
C LEU A 71 -12.62 -10.95 3.73
N THR A 72 -12.14 -12.08 4.26
CA THR A 72 -13.00 -13.05 4.99
C THR A 72 -13.55 -12.53 6.31
N SER A 73 -13.08 -11.39 6.81
CA SER A 73 -13.58 -10.75 8.05
C SER A 73 -14.66 -9.70 7.78
N ILE A 74 -14.98 -9.40 6.53
CA ILE A 74 -16.08 -8.50 6.16
C ILE A 74 -17.41 -9.15 6.56
N THR A 75 -18.21 -8.42 7.32
CA THR A 75 -19.51 -8.88 7.84
C THR A 75 -20.69 -8.31 7.05
N ALA A 76 -20.47 -7.23 6.31
CA ALA A 76 -21.45 -6.65 5.41
C ALA A 76 -21.69 -7.57 4.19
N LYS A 77 -22.89 -7.58 3.65
CA LYS A 77 -23.21 -8.29 2.39
C LYS A 77 -22.46 -7.66 1.21
N TYR A 78 -22.36 -6.34 1.23
CA TYR A 78 -21.56 -5.55 0.30
C TYR A 78 -20.82 -4.48 1.09
N ASP A 79 -19.56 -4.27 0.82
CA ASP A 79 -18.75 -3.22 1.44
C ASP A 79 -18.04 -2.42 0.35
N GLY A 80 -18.15 -1.10 0.39
CA GLY A 80 -17.50 -0.19 -0.54
C GLY A 80 -16.70 0.88 0.19
N VAL A 81 -15.57 1.27 -0.36
CA VAL A 81 -14.73 2.36 0.17
C VAL A 81 -14.25 3.23 -0.98
N LEU A 82 -14.39 4.54 -0.81
CA LEU A 82 -13.80 5.56 -1.66
C LEU A 82 -12.82 6.38 -0.84
N MET A 83 -11.72 6.79 -1.43
CA MET A 83 -10.76 7.69 -0.80
C MET A 83 -10.24 8.68 -1.83
N HIS A 84 -10.07 9.93 -1.38
CA HIS A 84 -9.27 10.94 -2.05
C HIS A 84 -8.20 11.45 -1.11
N SER A 85 -6.98 11.61 -1.60
CA SER A 85 -5.94 12.24 -0.82
C SER A 85 -5.08 13.19 -1.65
N GLU A 86 -4.76 14.31 -1.04
CA GLU A 86 -3.79 15.27 -1.53
C GLU A 86 -2.49 15.09 -0.76
N LEU A 87 -1.48 14.58 -1.45
CA LEU A 87 -0.18 14.30 -0.90
C LEU A 87 0.79 15.42 -1.24
N PHE A 88 1.84 15.58 -0.41
CA PHE A 88 2.90 16.56 -0.64
C PHE A 88 2.35 17.97 -0.89
N SER A 89 1.45 18.42 0.01
CA SER A 89 0.80 19.74 -0.06
C SER A 89 -0.04 19.97 -1.34
N GLY A 90 -0.71 18.91 -1.84
CA GLY A 90 -1.64 18.97 -2.96
C GLY A 90 -1.03 18.74 -4.35
N VAL A 91 0.29 18.53 -4.43
CA VAL A 91 0.97 18.27 -5.72
C VAL A 91 0.56 16.92 -6.31
N VAL A 92 0.41 15.91 -5.48
CA VAL A 92 0.10 14.54 -5.91
C VAL A 92 -1.29 14.16 -5.42
N LYS A 93 -2.15 13.74 -6.34
CA LYS A 93 -3.50 13.23 -6.05
C LYS A 93 -3.49 11.72 -6.05
N ASN A 94 -4.07 11.12 -5.00
CA ASN A 94 -4.19 9.68 -4.89
C ASN A 94 -5.66 9.32 -4.63
N ASP A 95 -6.29 8.70 -5.62
CA ASP A 95 -7.68 8.26 -5.62
C ASP A 95 -7.73 6.75 -5.45
N TYR A 96 -8.67 6.29 -4.65
CA TYR A 96 -8.87 4.89 -4.35
C TYR A 96 -10.34 4.54 -4.33
N ALA A 97 -10.70 3.43 -4.94
CA ALA A 97 -12.02 2.83 -4.85
C ALA A 97 -11.89 1.32 -4.63
N ALA A 98 -12.66 0.77 -3.71
CA ALA A 98 -12.73 -0.66 -3.50
C ALA A 98 -14.16 -1.12 -3.23
N PHE A 99 -14.42 -2.35 -3.66
CA PHE A 99 -15.65 -3.06 -3.40
C PHE A 99 -15.31 -4.49 -2.99
N ALA A 100 -16.03 -5.01 -1.97
CA ALA A 100 -15.87 -6.37 -1.53
C ALA A 100 -17.21 -6.98 -1.13
N MET A 101 -17.31 -8.30 -1.29
CA MET A 101 -18.48 -9.06 -0.89
C MET A 101 -18.11 -10.47 -0.45
N PRO A 102 -18.68 -11.00 0.65
CA PRO A 102 -18.67 -12.42 0.94
C PRO A 102 -19.41 -13.19 -0.14
N LEU A 103 -18.84 -14.30 -0.62
CA LEU A 103 -19.50 -15.24 -1.51
C LEU A 103 -20.29 -16.28 -0.71
N ASP A 104 -19.72 -16.72 0.39
CA ASP A 104 -20.29 -17.67 1.34
C ASP A 104 -19.74 -17.40 2.76
N ALA A 105 -20.02 -18.30 3.74
CA ALA A 105 -19.55 -18.15 5.12
C ALA A 105 -18.01 -18.22 5.27
N ARG A 106 -17.30 -18.65 4.25
CA ARG A 106 -15.85 -18.90 4.29
C ARG A 106 -15.06 -18.14 3.24
N SER A 107 -15.68 -17.67 2.17
CA SER A 107 -14.98 -17.03 1.05
C SER A 107 -15.52 -15.64 0.74
N ALA A 108 -14.64 -14.77 0.20
CA ALA A 108 -14.97 -13.42 -0.20
C ALA A 108 -14.18 -13.00 -1.45
N LEU A 109 -14.78 -12.09 -2.21
CA LEU A 109 -14.15 -11.40 -3.35
C LEU A 109 -13.96 -9.92 -3.04
N GLY A 110 -12.94 -9.34 -3.66
CA GLY A 110 -12.68 -7.91 -3.64
C GLY A 110 -12.16 -7.39 -4.98
N VAL A 111 -12.54 -6.16 -5.29
CA VAL A 111 -12.02 -5.40 -6.45
C VAL A 111 -11.51 -4.07 -5.91
N THR A 112 -10.32 -3.69 -6.32
CA THR A 112 -9.69 -2.43 -5.89
C THR A 112 -9.13 -1.71 -7.11
N VAL A 113 -9.36 -0.40 -7.18
CA VAL A 113 -8.79 0.50 -8.18
C VAL A 113 -8.04 1.62 -7.47
N LEU A 114 -6.83 1.90 -7.94
CA LEU A 114 -6.02 3.03 -7.49
C LEU A 114 -5.64 3.90 -8.68
N ARG A 115 -5.57 5.21 -8.45
CA ARG A 115 -4.97 6.18 -9.35
C ARG A 115 -4.07 7.12 -8.55
N LEU A 116 -2.83 7.22 -8.95
CA LEU A 116 -1.92 8.27 -8.48
C LEU A 116 -1.61 9.19 -9.66
N GLY A 117 -1.75 10.50 -9.49
CA GLY A 117 -1.52 11.43 -10.58
C GLY A 117 -0.93 12.76 -10.14
N VAL A 118 -0.21 13.38 -11.06
CA VAL A 118 0.25 14.77 -11.01
C VAL A 118 -0.24 15.45 -12.27
N ASP A 119 -1.03 16.51 -12.11
CA ASP A 119 -1.60 17.25 -13.21
C ASP A 119 -0.84 18.57 -13.42
N ASN A 120 -1.00 19.16 -14.62
CA ASN A 120 -0.47 20.47 -14.97
C ASN A 120 1.06 20.61 -14.83
N ILE A 121 1.81 19.58 -15.24
CA ILE A 121 3.28 19.63 -15.30
C ILE A 121 3.66 20.50 -16.50
N ALA A 122 4.39 21.58 -16.25
CA ALA A 122 4.85 22.47 -17.31
C ALA A 122 5.92 21.78 -18.18
N ASP A 123 5.67 21.73 -19.48
CA ASP A 123 6.66 21.33 -20.48
C ASP A 123 7.36 22.56 -21.01
N THR A 124 8.60 22.73 -20.59
CA THR A 124 9.45 23.90 -20.95
C THR A 124 10.51 23.56 -21.99
N ARG A 125 10.42 22.40 -22.66
CA ARG A 125 11.43 21.98 -23.64
C ARG A 125 11.53 22.93 -24.84
N ALA A 126 10.44 23.53 -25.26
CA ALA A 126 10.38 24.52 -26.33
C ALA A 126 10.48 25.97 -25.82
N LEU A 127 10.83 26.18 -24.54
CA LEU A 127 10.86 27.52 -23.91
C LEU A 127 11.88 28.46 -24.56
N ILE A 128 13.04 27.94 -24.98
CA ILE A 128 14.11 28.70 -25.58
C ILE A 128 14.12 28.43 -27.09
N ASN A 129 14.02 29.47 -27.91
CA ASN A 129 14.10 29.34 -29.34
C ASN A 129 15.57 29.24 -29.83
N GLU A 130 15.78 29.03 -31.12
CA GLU A 130 17.09 28.90 -31.76
C GLU A 130 17.99 30.14 -31.61
N TYR A 131 17.40 31.32 -31.29
CA TYR A 131 18.13 32.58 -31.04
C TYR A 131 18.41 32.78 -29.54
N GLY A 132 18.14 31.82 -28.67
CA GLY A 132 18.38 31.95 -27.23
C GLY A 132 17.34 32.80 -26.48
N GLN A 133 16.23 33.15 -27.12
CA GLN A 133 15.18 33.99 -26.52
C GLN A 133 14.15 33.10 -25.79
N ILE A 134 13.71 33.56 -24.61
CA ILE A 134 12.67 32.85 -23.82
C ILE A 134 11.29 33.20 -24.40
N GLN A 135 10.50 32.17 -24.70
CA GLN A 135 9.15 32.26 -25.25
C GLN A 135 8.16 31.55 -24.32
N TYR A 136 7.59 32.29 -23.39
CA TYR A 136 6.64 31.74 -22.38
C TYR A 136 5.33 31.19 -22.99
N ASP A 137 4.93 31.70 -24.16
CA ASP A 137 3.78 31.22 -24.94
C ASP A 137 3.94 29.80 -25.48
N ARG A 138 5.16 29.26 -25.48
CA ARG A 138 5.47 27.87 -25.87
C ARG A 138 5.40 26.87 -24.72
N ILE A 139 5.13 27.31 -23.50
CA ILE A 139 4.93 26.40 -22.39
C ILE A 139 3.62 25.63 -22.61
N THR A 140 3.72 24.33 -22.71
CA THR A 140 2.57 23.43 -22.73
C THR A 140 2.50 22.67 -21.40
N TYR A 141 1.38 21.97 -21.17
CA TYR A 141 1.18 21.23 -19.93
C TYR A 141 0.82 19.79 -20.24
N PHE A 142 1.29 18.87 -19.40
CA PHE A 142 0.92 17.47 -19.45
C PHE A 142 0.63 16.94 -18.05
N SER A 143 0.06 15.75 -17.97
CA SER A 143 -0.20 15.03 -16.71
C SER A 143 0.47 13.68 -16.75
N VAL A 144 0.83 13.17 -15.58
CA VAL A 144 1.30 11.79 -15.37
C VAL A 144 0.34 11.07 -14.44
N ALA A 145 0.10 9.79 -14.68
CA ALA A 145 -0.77 9.00 -13.82
C ALA A 145 -0.39 7.53 -13.85
N ASP A 146 -0.39 6.92 -12.66
CA ASP A 146 -0.25 5.49 -12.43
C ASP A 146 -1.58 4.92 -11.98
N TYR A 147 -1.99 3.80 -12.55
CA TYR A 147 -3.23 3.09 -12.23
C TYR A 147 -2.93 1.65 -11.83
N ALA A 148 -3.70 1.13 -10.90
CA ALA A 148 -3.69 -0.28 -10.56
C ALA A 148 -5.10 -0.82 -10.36
N LEU A 149 -5.35 -2.02 -10.89
CA LEU A 149 -6.55 -2.82 -10.66
C LEU A 149 -6.12 -4.10 -9.94
N LEU A 150 -6.68 -4.36 -8.75
CA LEU A 150 -6.47 -5.59 -7.99
C LEU A 150 -7.76 -6.40 -7.96
N LEU A 151 -7.68 -7.67 -8.31
CA LEU A 151 -8.76 -8.64 -8.17
C LEU A 151 -8.35 -9.64 -7.07
N SER A 152 -9.11 -9.70 -6.00
CA SER A 152 -8.76 -10.40 -4.77
C SER A 152 -9.76 -11.49 -4.43
N TYR A 153 -9.26 -12.63 -3.98
CA TYR A 153 -10.07 -13.74 -3.44
C TYR A 153 -9.49 -14.20 -2.11
N ALA A 154 -10.35 -14.54 -1.16
CA ALA A 154 -9.95 -15.03 0.14
C ALA A 154 -10.82 -16.18 0.62
N ARG A 155 -10.24 -17.04 1.47
CA ARG A 155 -10.94 -18.19 2.08
C ARG A 155 -10.46 -18.49 3.48
N LYS A 156 -11.41 -18.78 4.40
CA LYS A 156 -11.12 -19.30 5.73
C LYS A 156 -10.74 -20.78 5.65
N LEU A 157 -9.63 -21.15 6.28
CA LEU A 157 -9.11 -22.51 6.34
C LEU A 157 -9.47 -23.15 7.68
N GLY A 158 -10.52 -23.97 7.67
CA GLY A 158 -10.95 -24.72 8.87
C GLY A 158 -11.50 -23.83 10.00
N PRO A 159 -11.69 -24.41 11.20
CA PRO A 159 -12.24 -23.69 12.36
C PRO A 159 -11.22 -22.88 13.15
N ALA A 160 -9.93 -22.96 12.82
CA ALA A 160 -8.83 -22.44 13.64
C ALA A 160 -8.54 -20.93 13.50
N GLY A 161 -9.43 -20.17 12.86
CA GLY A 161 -9.22 -18.71 12.71
C GLY A 161 -8.19 -18.31 11.64
N LEU A 162 -7.69 -19.25 10.84
CA LEU A 162 -6.76 -19.02 9.75
C LEU A 162 -7.51 -18.71 8.46
N SER A 163 -7.08 -17.65 7.77
CA SER A 163 -7.55 -17.28 6.43
C SER A 163 -6.38 -17.09 5.49
N VAL A 164 -6.59 -17.40 4.22
CA VAL A 164 -5.64 -17.16 3.13
C VAL A 164 -6.33 -16.36 2.03
N GLY A 165 -5.60 -15.52 1.34
CA GLY A 165 -6.11 -14.75 0.21
C GLY A 165 -5.01 -14.43 -0.77
N GLY A 166 -5.41 -14.15 -2.01
CA GLY A 166 -4.51 -13.71 -3.06
C GLY A 166 -5.14 -12.62 -3.90
N SER A 167 -4.30 -11.79 -4.51
CA SER A 167 -4.71 -10.76 -5.45
C SER A 167 -3.86 -10.85 -6.71
N GLY A 168 -4.51 -10.85 -7.87
CA GLY A 168 -3.87 -10.52 -9.14
C GLY A 168 -3.96 -9.01 -9.35
N LYS A 169 -2.88 -8.36 -9.78
CA LYS A 169 -2.85 -6.93 -10.05
C LYS A 169 -2.42 -6.63 -11.48
N LEU A 170 -3.12 -5.67 -12.10
CA LEU A 170 -2.79 -5.09 -13.38
C LEU A 170 -2.39 -3.64 -13.15
N ILE A 171 -1.31 -3.22 -13.81
CA ILE A 171 -0.74 -1.89 -13.67
C ILE A 171 -0.72 -1.21 -15.03
N TYR A 172 -1.16 0.03 -15.08
CA TYR A 172 -1.00 0.91 -16.22
C TYR A 172 -0.36 2.21 -15.74
N ARG A 173 0.73 2.61 -16.39
CA ARG A 173 1.46 3.83 -16.05
C ARG A 173 1.57 4.70 -17.27
N ASN A 174 1.26 5.99 -17.11
CA ASN A 174 1.34 6.97 -18.19
C ASN A 174 2.21 8.15 -17.76
N VAL A 175 3.21 8.45 -18.56
CA VAL A 175 4.10 9.60 -18.37
C VAL A 175 3.82 10.60 -19.51
N GLY A 176 2.60 11.15 -19.50
CA GLY A 176 2.15 12.11 -20.51
C GLY A 176 2.35 11.58 -21.93
N PRO A 177 2.90 12.39 -22.85
CA PRO A 177 3.16 11.98 -24.24
C PRO A 177 4.45 11.16 -24.42
N PHE A 178 5.19 10.86 -23.33
CA PHE A 178 6.56 10.35 -23.40
C PHE A 178 6.68 8.85 -23.31
N ALA A 179 5.88 8.24 -22.40
CA ALA A 179 5.98 6.80 -22.16
C ALA A 179 4.70 6.22 -21.58
N ASN A 180 4.46 4.94 -21.88
CA ASN A 180 3.43 4.13 -21.26
C ASN A 180 4.03 2.83 -20.76
N GLY A 181 3.58 2.39 -19.57
CA GLY A 181 3.98 1.13 -18.96
C GLY A 181 2.78 0.25 -18.68
N TYR A 182 2.91 -1.07 -18.94
CA TYR A 182 1.90 -2.07 -18.60
C TYR A 182 2.54 -3.16 -17.77
N GLY A 183 1.89 -3.53 -16.67
CA GLY A 183 2.46 -4.48 -15.75
C GLY A 183 1.43 -5.40 -15.10
N PHE A 184 1.94 -6.48 -14.54
CA PHE A 184 1.14 -7.38 -13.73
C PHE A 184 1.96 -7.95 -12.57
N GLY A 185 1.27 -8.40 -11.53
CA GLY A 185 1.88 -9.01 -10.35
C GLY A 185 0.87 -9.79 -9.53
N VAL A 186 1.36 -10.52 -8.54
CA VAL A 186 0.55 -11.33 -7.63
C VAL A 186 0.96 -11.03 -6.20
N ASP A 187 -0.06 -10.89 -5.35
CA ASP A 187 0.10 -10.71 -3.91
C ASP A 187 -0.57 -11.88 -3.17
N LEU A 188 0.00 -12.29 -2.04
CA LEU A 188 -0.58 -13.29 -1.16
C LEU A 188 -0.68 -12.78 0.27
N GLY A 189 -1.76 -13.16 0.96
CA GLY A 189 -2.02 -12.80 2.34
C GLY A 189 -2.37 -13.98 3.20
N LEU A 190 -1.97 -13.90 4.47
CA LEU A 190 -2.42 -14.79 5.55
C LEU A 190 -2.97 -13.94 6.69
N ARG A 191 -4.02 -14.41 7.34
CA ARG A 191 -4.56 -13.83 8.56
C ARG A 191 -4.86 -14.92 9.57
N TYR A 192 -4.52 -14.67 10.84
CA TYR A 192 -4.78 -15.59 11.93
C TYR A 192 -5.34 -14.86 13.14
N ASP A 193 -6.57 -15.21 13.53
CA ASP A 193 -7.29 -14.61 14.64
C ASP A 193 -7.38 -15.61 15.80
N ARG A 194 -6.79 -15.27 16.97
CA ARG A 194 -6.81 -16.16 18.13
C ARG A 194 -6.73 -15.38 19.45
N ALA A 195 -7.59 -15.72 20.41
CA ALA A 195 -7.59 -15.20 21.78
C ALA A 195 -7.52 -13.65 21.84
N GLY A 196 -8.24 -12.97 20.94
CA GLY A 196 -8.30 -11.50 20.86
C GLY A 196 -7.11 -10.85 20.18
N TRP A 197 -6.10 -11.61 19.76
CA TRP A 197 -5.03 -11.16 18.88
C TRP A 197 -5.39 -11.41 17.42
N GLN A 198 -4.94 -10.50 16.57
CA GLN A 198 -5.00 -10.61 15.12
C GLN A 198 -3.59 -10.54 14.56
N PHE A 199 -3.21 -11.50 13.76
CA PHE A 199 -1.93 -11.55 13.07
C PHE A 199 -2.17 -11.51 11.57
N GLY A 200 -1.32 -10.81 10.85
CA GLY A 200 -1.36 -10.71 9.39
C GLY A 200 0.02 -10.88 8.80
N LEU A 201 0.09 -11.58 7.68
CA LEU A 201 1.26 -11.63 6.82
C LEU A 201 0.81 -11.29 5.40
N MET A 202 1.49 -10.35 4.77
CA MET A 202 1.28 -9.95 3.38
C MET A 202 2.58 -10.11 2.62
N ALA A 203 2.58 -10.88 1.55
CA ALA A 203 3.66 -10.96 0.57
C ALA A 203 3.20 -10.21 -0.68
N ARG A 204 3.69 -8.99 -0.85
CA ARG A 204 3.46 -8.17 -2.04
C ARG A 204 4.47 -8.49 -3.10
N ASP A 205 4.04 -8.40 -4.36
CA ASP A 205 4.92 -8.63 -5.52
C ASP A 205 5.61 -10.00 -5.46
N LEU A 206 4.92 -11.03 -4.94
CA LEU A 206 5.51 -12.34 -4.64
C LEU A 206 6.17 -12.99 -5.86
N THR A 207 5.57 -12.82 -7.04
CA THR A 207 6.10 -13.33 -8.30
C THR A 207 7.04 -12.35 -8.99
N THR A 208 7.45 -11.28 -8.31
CA THR A 208 8.05 -10.09 -8.91
C THR A 208 7.05 -9.40 -9.84
N THR A 209 6.71 -8.14 -9.58
CA THR A 209 5.85 -7.39 -10.49
C THR A 209 6.67 -6.86 -11.64
N PHE A 210 6.22 -7.17 -12.84
CA PHE A 210 6.85 -6.79 -14.09
C PHE A 210 6.10 -5.61 -14.71
N VAL A 211 6.81 -4.58 -15.17
CA VAL A 211 6.26 -3.48 -15.96
C VAL A 211 7.07 -3.32 -17.24
N ALA A 212 6.41 -3.49 -18.38
CA ALA A 212 6.98 -3.23 -19.69
C ALA A 212 6.67 -1.80 -20.11
N TRP A 213 7.71 -1.01 -20.36
CA TRP A 213 7.62 0.37 -20.80
C TRP A 213 7.81 0.47 -22.31
N SER A 214 6.96 1.29 -22.94
CA SER A 214 7.12 1.78 -24.31
C SER A 214 7.41 3.28 -24.25
N VAL A 215 8.58 3.69 -24.74
CA VAL A 215 9.05 5.08 -24.72
C VAL A 215 8.96 5.66 -26.13
N ASP A 216 8.33 6.82 -26.27
CA ASP A 216 8.33 7.61 -27.51
C ASP A 216 9.64 8.39 -27.62
N ALA A 217 10.65 7.74 -28.24
CA ALA A 217 11.98 8.33 -28.38
C ALA A 217 11.96 9.60 -29.25
N ASP A 218 10.97 9.78 -30.12
CA ASP A 218 10.89 10.95 -31.01
C ASP A 218 10.58 12.24 -30.20
N LYS A 219 9.94 12.11 -29.06
CA LYS A 219 9.66 13.24 -28.15
C LYS A 219 10.90 13.79 -27.43
N PHE A 220 12.03 13.06 -27.50
CA PHE A 220 13.27 13.45 -26.83
C PHE A 220 14.37 13.89 -27.79
N LYS A 221 14.18 13.75 -29.11
CA LYS A 221 15.23 14.00 -30.12
C LYS A 221 15.88 15.38 -30.02
N GLU A 222 15.08 16.41 -29.74
CA GLU A 222 15.58 17.80 -29.67
C GLU A 222 16.43 18.06 -28.41
N ASN A 223 16.31 17.23 -27.38
CA ASN A 223 16.96 17.40 -26.07
C ASN A 223 17.99 16.29 -25.77
N THR A 224 18.27 15.43 -26.74
CA THR A 224 19.21 14.32 -26.58
C THR A 224 20.60 14.74 -27.08
N ALA A 225 21.63 14.48 -26.27
CA ALA A 225 23.00 14.80 -26.66
C ALA A 225 23.42 13.97 -27.90
N PRO A 226 24.30 14.49 -28.77
CA PRO A 226 24.80 13.74 -29.90
C PRO A 226 25.41 12.41 -29.49
N GLY A 227 24.90 11.31 -30.04
CA GLY A 227 25.36 9.96 -29.74
C GLY A 227 24.65 9.25 -28.57
N GLU A 228 23.75 9.92 -27.87
CA GLU A 228 22.91 9.31 -26.85
C GLU A 228 21.74 8.56 -27.49
N VAL A 229 21.50 7.33 -27.05
CA VAL A 229 20.41 6.48 -27.55
C VAL A 229 19.35 6.33 -26.46
N ILE A 230 18.15 6.80 -26.75
CA ILE A 230 17.00 6.63 -25.85
C ILE A 230 16.42 5.22 -26.04
N PRO A 231 16.36 4.39 -24.99
CA PRO A 231 15.78 3.04 -25.11
C PRO A 231 14.29 3.14 -25.45
N LYS A 232 13.83 2.44 -26.48
CA LYS A 232 12.40 2.41 -26.86
C LYS A 232 11.58 1.51 -25.95
N ASN A 233 12.18 0.42 -25.47
CA ASN A 233 11.53 -0.56 -24.61
C ASN A 233 12.41 -0.81 -23.39
N VAL A 234 11.83 -0.67 -22.21
CA VAL A 234 12.50 -0.90 -20.92
C VAL A 234 11.60 -1.75 -20.04
N ASN A 235 12.20 -2.69 -19.33
CA ASN A 235 11.50 -3.51 -18.37
C ASN A 235 11.87 -3.08 -16.94
N GLU A 236 10.87 -2.84 -16.12
CA GLU A 236 11.03 -2.53 -14.71
C GLU A 236 10.53 -3.71 -13.88
N LEU A 237 11.30 -4.10 -12.87
CA LEU A 237 10.99 -5.20 -11.97
C LEU A 237 10.83 -4.67 -10.55
N THR A 238 9.73 -5.05 -9.89
CA THR A 238 9.50 -4.77 -8.48
C THR A 238 9.69 -6.04 -7.68
N LEU A 239 10.69 -6.05 -6.81
CA LEU A 239 11.03 -7.21 -6.00
C LEU A 239 10.02 -7.43 -4.87
N PRO A 240 9.88 -8.67 -4.38
CA PRO A 240 8.98 -9.01 -3.29
C PRO A 240 9.23 -8.19 -2.03
N ARG A 241 8.13 -7.85 -1.34
CA ARG A 241 8.15 -7.28 0.00
C ARG A 241 7.18 -8.02 0.91
N PHE A 242 7.54 -8.11 2.17
CA PHE A 242 6.77 -8.82 3.18
C PHE A 242 6.36 -7.86 4.28
N VAL A 243 5.09 -7.91 4.70
CA VAL A 243 4.60 -7.14 5.83
C VAL A 243 4.03 -8.10 6.86
N LEU A 244 4.59 -8.08 8.05
CA LEU A 244 4.13 -8.85 9.20
C LEU A 244 3.45 -7.91 10.18
N GLY A 245 2.21 -8.20 10.56
CA GLY A 245 1.42 -7.36 11.44
C GLY A 245 0.83 -8.12 12.62
N ALA A 246 0.73 -7.44 13.75
CA ALA A 246 0.03 -7.92 14.93
C ALA A 246 -0.80 -6.80 15.55
N SER A 247 -2.01 -7.13 16.01
CA SER A 247 -2.88 -6.16 16.66
C SER A 247 -3.74 -6.79 17.74
N ARG A 248 -4.20 -5.94 18.66
CA ARG A 248 -5.12 -6.33 19.72
C ARG A 248 -6.07 -5.21 20.05
N GLN A 249 -7.34 -5.53 20.19
CA GLN A 249 -8.36 -4.61 20.66
C GLN A 249 -8.71 -4.93 22.12
N LEU A 250 -8.71 -3.91 22.97
CA LEU A 250 -9.07 -3.97 24.38
C LEU A 250 -10.34 -3.16 24.61
N ARG A 251 -11.22 -3.67 25.49
CA ARG A 251 -12.38 -2.93 25.98
C ARG A 251 -11.99 -2.17 27.22
N LEU A 252 -12.27 -0.89 27.23
CA LEU A 252 -12.04 0.00 28.37
C LEU A 252 -13.37 0.34 29.06
N PRO A 253 -13.37 0.80 30.32
CA PRO A 253 -14.56 1.33 30.98
C PRO A 253 -15.23 2.46 30.18
N GLY A 254 -16.54 2.69 30.40
CA GLY A 254 -17.27 3.80 29.79
C GLY A 254 -17.54 3.67 28.29
N GLN A 255 -17.61 2.43 27.76
CA GLN A 255 -17.88 2.14 26.33
C GLN A 255 -16.77 2.58 25.37
N PHE A 256 -15.55 2.71 25.88
CA PHE A 256 -14.36 2.94 25.07
C PHE A 256 -13.72 1.63 24.60
N THR A 257 -13.03 1.69 23.48
CA THR A 257 -12.15 0.65 22.96
C THR A 257 -10.78 1.22 22.69
N LEU A 258 -9.73 0.45 22.94
CA LEU A 258 -8.37 0.75 22.53
C LEU A 258 -7.88 -0.34 21.61
N LEU A 259 -7.49 0.02 20.41
CA LEU A 259 -6.86 -0.87 19.43
C LEU A 259 -5.40 -0.45 19.27
N ALA A 260 -4.49 -1.38 19.47
CA ALA A 260 -3.07 -1.18 19.25
C ALA A 260 -2.61 -2.14 18.14
N ALA A 261 -1.76 -1.64 17.24
CA ALA A 261 -1.22 -2.41 16.13
C ALA A 261 0.25 -2.07 15.86
N VAL A 262 0.98 -3.07 15.41
CA VAL A 262 2.35 -2.94 14.91
C VAL A 262 2.50 -3.72 13.63
N ASP A 263 3.18 -3.14 12.64
CA ASP A 263 3.55 -3.79 11.38
C ASP A 263 5.06 -3.66 11.16
N LEU A 264 5.68 -4.69 10.59
CA LEU A 264 7.06 -4.71 10.15
C LEU A 264 7.07 -4.96 8.64
N GLU A 265 7.51 -3.97 7.87
CA GLU A 265 7.66 -4.11 6.42
C GLU A 265 9.11 -4.41 6.07
N ALA A 266 9.35 -5.57 5.47
CA ALA A 266 10.65 -6.00 4.96
C ALA A 266 10.67 -5.92 3.42
N THR A 267 11.63 -5.16 2.87
CA THR A 267 11.86 -5.02 1.43
C THR A 267 13.12 -5.75 1.01
N THR A 268 13.13 -6.35 -0.18
CA THR A 268 14.24 -7.17 -0.70
C THR A 268 14.99 -6.51 -1.86
N ASP A 269 14.76 -5.24 -2.12
CA ASP A 269 15.37 -4.44 -3.20
C ASP A 269 16.70 -3.77 -2.80
N GLY A 270 17.33 -4.28 -1.76
CA GLY A 270 18.63 -3.85 -1.28
C GLY A 270 18.56 -2.87 -0.11
N GLN A 271 19.68 -2.20 0.15
CA GLN A 271 19.82 -1.31 1.29
C GLN A 271 18.99 -0.03 1.12
N ARG A 272 18.06 0.22 2.05
CA ARG A 272 17.28 1.46 2.17
C ARG A 272 17.71 2.26 3.40
N ASN A 273 17.34 3.53 3.50
CA ASN A 273 17.63 4.39 4.66
C ASN A 273 16.62 4.15 5.80
N THR A 274 16.41 2.89 6.18
CA THR A 274 15.49 2.47 7.25
C THR A 274 16.24 2.07 8.52
N PRO A 275 15.60 2.00 9.71
CA PRO A 275 16.26 1.69 10.98
C PRO A 275 17.04 0.38 10.98
N ILE A 276 16.51 -0.63 10.30
CA ILE A 276 17.20 -1.91 10.13
C ILE A 276 17.42 -2.09 8.64
N SER A 277 18.70 -2.09 8.24
CA SER A 277 19.04 -2.14 6.82
C SER A 277 20.30 -2.94 6.58
N SER A 278 20.25 -3.82 5.59
CA SER A 278 21.36 -4.63 5.11
C SER A 278 21.43 -4.58 3.58
N LYS A 279 22.45 -5.22 3.00
CA LYS A 279 22.57 -5.29 1.52
C LYS A 279 21.44 -6.06 0.86
N LEU A 280 20.75 -6.95 1.58
CA LEU A 280 19.72 -7.83 1.04
C LEU A 280 18.30 -7.42 1.47
N VAL A 281 18.14 -6.96 2.72
CA VAL A 281 16.83 -6.70 3.33
C VAL A 281 16.89 -5.42 4.15
N SER A 282 15.84 -4.61 4.01
CA SER A 282 15.61 -3.43 4.84
C SER A 282 14.24 -3.54 5.50
N VAL A 283 14.15 -3.16 6.80
CA VAL A 283 12.93 -3.29 7.60
C VAL A 283 12.49 -1.92 8.12
N ASP A 284 11.21 -1.59 7.88
CA ASP A 284 10.54 -0.38 8.38
C ASP A 284 9.47 -0.76 9.40
N PRO A 285 9.67 -0.46 10.71
CA PRO A 285 8.67 -0.68 11.73
C PRO A 285 7.62 0.42 11.72
N ARG A 286 6.36 0.03 11.98
CA ARG A 286 5.21 0.95 12.06
C ARG A 286 4.39 0.62 13.30
N ALA A 287 3.78 1.64 13.90
CA ALA A 287 2.88 1.50 15.04
C ALA A 287 1.65 2.38 14.87
N GLY A 288 0.51 1.90 15.32
CA GLY A 288 -0.77 2.61 15.26
C GLY A 288 -1.63 2.34 16.49
N LEU A 289 -2.37 3.38 16.89
CA LEU A 289 -3.33 3.34 17.97
C LEU A 289 -4.68 3.93 17.51
N GLU A 290 -5.78 3.29 17.92
CA GLU A 290 -7.14 3.79 17.70
C GLU A 290 -7.90 3.75 19.02
N ILE A 291 -8.49 4.86 19.43
CA ILE A 291 -9.44 4.94 20.54
C ILE A 291 -10.82 5.13 19.94
N GLY A 292 -11.73 4.21 20.25
CA GLY A 292 -13.13 4.25 19.82
C GLY A 292 -14.07 4.51 20.97
N TYR A 293 -15.12 5.26 20.73
CA TYR A 293 -16.22 5.50 21.66
C TYR A 293 -17.53 5.00 21.06
N ARG A 294 -18.20 4.04 21.71
CA ARG A 294 -19.48 3.42 21.30
C ARG A 294 -19.46 2.83 19.88
N ASN A 295 -18.32 2.53 19.32
CA ASN A 295 -18.15 2.21 17.89
C ASN A 295 -18.74 3.28 16.93
N LEU A 296 -18.92 4.50 17.41
CA LEU A 296 -19.47 5.63 16.66
C LEU A 296 -18.39 6.64 16.27
N ALA A 297 -17.50 6.98 17.19
CA ALA A 297 -16.43 7.96 16.98
C ALA A 297 -15.07 7.34 17.27
N PHE A 298 -14.06 7.74 16.50
CA PHE A 298 -12.72 7.18 16.57
C PHE A 298 -11.68 8.28 16.47
N LEU A 299 -10.63 8.18 17.30
CA LEU A 299 -9.42 8.98 17.20
C LEU A 299 -8.24 8.03 16.98
N ARG A 300 -7.30 8.44 16.14
CA ARG A 300 -6.18 7.61 15.70
C ARG A 300 -4.88 8.38 15.73
N ALA A 301 -3.82 7.65 16.02
CA ALA A 301 -2.46 8.14 15.90
C ALA A 301 -1.57 7.03 15.33
N GLY A 302 -0.57 7.40 14.56
CA GLY A 302 0.35 6.44 13.98
C GLY A 302 1.72 7.03 13.69
N ALA A 303 2.72 6.15 13.65
CA ALA A 303 4.10 6.48 13.32
C ALA A 303 4.73 5.34 12.51
N GLY A 304 5.62 5.69 11.59
CA GLY A 304 6.35 4.76 10.74
C GLY A 304 7.18 5.51 9.70
N ASN A 305 7.62 4.77 8.67
CA ASN A 305 8.43 5.33 7.59
C ASN A 305 9.63 6.14 8.12
N TYR A 306 10.38 5.50 9.02
CA TYR A 306 11.58 6.10 9.60
C TYR A 306 12.73 6.06 8.60
N GLN A 307 13.25 7.23 8.24
CA GLN A 307 14.33 7.39 7.27
C GLN A 307 15.49 8.21 7.84
N GLN A 308 16.70 7.85 7.48
CA GLN A 308 17.88 8.63 7.77
C GLN A 308 18.09 9.63 6.62
N LEU A 309 17.88 10.92 6.89
CA LEU A 309 18.11 12.01 5.95
C LEU A 309 19.53 12.56 6.09
N SER A 310 20.16 12.88 4.95
CA SER A 310 21.50 13.51 4.92
C SER A 310 21.34 15.02 4.82
N LEU A 311 21.39 15.72 5.94
CA LEU A 311 21.20 17.16 6.03
C LEU A 311 22.54 17.89 6.11
N PHE A 312 22.59 19.20 5.96
CA PHE A 312 23.81 20.01 6.06
C PHE A 312 24.49 19.88 7.44
N ASP A 313 23.72 19.67 8.49
CA ASP A 313 24.18 19.48 9.88
C ASP A 313 24.44 18.00 10.23
N GLY A 314 24.40 17.12 9.25
CA GLY A 314 24.67 15.69 9.41
C GLY A 314 23.48 14.81 9.16
N LYS A 315 23.63 13.53 9.49
CA LYS A 315 22.57 12.54 9.32
C LYS A 315 21.59 12.58 10.48
N GLN A 316 20.29 12.70 10.17
CA GLN A 316 19.22 12.73 11.17
C GLN A 316 18.14 11.70 10.85
N TRP A 317 17.61 11.03 11.88
CA TRP A 317 16.46 10.17 11.79
C TRP A 317 15.18 10.99 11.82
N LYS A 318 14.34 10.82 10.82
CA LYS A 318 13.00 11.42 10.74
C LYS A 318 11.98 10.35 10.46
N GLY A 319 10.82 10.46 11.11
CA GLY A 319 9.68 9.56 10.90
C GLY A 319 8.49 10.29 10.30
N GLN A 320 7.57 9.53 9.77
CA GLN A 320 6.24 9.99 9.37
C GLN A 320 5.28 9.80 10.55
N TYR A 321 4.57 10.86 10.93
CA TYR A 321 3.56 10.86 11.97
C TYR A 321 2.19 11.15 11.36
N SER A 322 1.17 10.48 11.88
CA SER A 322 -0.19 10.60 11.38
C SER A 322 -1.17 10.75 12.52
N LEU A 323 -2.22 11.53 12.29
CA LEU A 323 -3.39 11.64 13.15
C LEU A 323 -4.64 11.38 12.30
N GLY A 324 -5.66 10.81 12.90
CA GLY A 324 -6.91 10.53 12.20
C GLY A 324 -8.11 10.66 13.13
N ALA A 325 -9.25 10.95 12.52
CA ALA A 325 -10.55 10.93 13.17
C ALA A 325 -11.56 10.23 12.27
N GLY A 326 -12.56 9.59 12.86
CA GLY A 326 -13.59 8.90 12.08
C GLY A 326 -14.91 8.84 12.82
N VAL A 327 -15.98 8.72 12.05
CA VAL A 327 -17.32 8.44 12.55
C VAL A 327 -17.92 7.27 11.77
N ALA A 328 -18.70 6.42 12.46
CA ALA A 328 -19.39 5.30 11.86
C ALA A 328 -20.85 5.29 12.35
N PHE A 329 -21.78 5.29 11.44
CA PHE A 329 -23.20 5.27 11.75
C PHE A 329 -24.00 4.52 10.67
N SER A 330 -24.80 3.52 11.08
CA SER A 330 -25.71 2.78 10.20
C SER A 330 -25.04 2.23 8.92
N GLY A 331 -23.81 1.68 9.04
CA GLY A 331 -23.04 1.16 7.91
C GLY A 331 -22.18 2.19 7.18
N LEU A 332 -22.47 3.48 7.33
CA LEU A 332 -21.66 4.57 6.80
C LEU A 332 -20.44 4.81 7.69
N ARG A 333 -19.28 5.02 7.07
CA ARG A 333 -18.02 5.39 7.74
C ARG A 333 -17.42 6.59 7.01
N VAL A 334 -17.07 7.62 7.77
CA VAL A 334 -16.36 8.79 7.26
C VAL A 334 -15.10 8.94 8.08
N ASP A 335 -13.96 8.91 7.43
CA ASP A 335 -12.67 9.01 8.07
C ASP A 335 -11.83 10.11 7.45
N LEU A 336 -11.10 10.83 8.29
CA LEU A 336 -10.14 11.87 7.95
C LEU A 336 -8.79 11.48 8.53
N ALA A 337 -7.71 11.78 7.80
CA ALA A 337 -6.36 11.68 8.33
C ALA A 337 -5.48 12.82 7.83
N LEU A 338 -4.57 13.21 8.70
CA LEU A 338 -3.46 14.11 8.42
C LEU A 338 -2.17 13.33 8.62
N SER A 339 -1.29 13.39 7.64
CA SER A 339 0.02 12.76 7.72
C SER A 339 1.10 13.78 7.45
N ARG A 340 2.15 13.76 8.25
CA ARG A 340 3.28 14.67 8.17
C ARG A 340 4.56 13.91 7.98
N LEU A 341 5.21 14.14 6.84
CA LEU A 341 6.45 13.51 6.44
C LEU A 341 7.57 14.56 6.35
N ALA A 342 8.72 14.26 6.94
CA ALA A 342 9.93 15.03 6.69
C ALA A 342 10.61 14.54 5.40
N VAL A 343 10.92 15.47 4.52
CA VAL A 343 11.58 15.23 3.24
C VAL A 343 12.86 16.05 3.19
N GLU A 344 13.93 15.48 2.64
CA GLU A 344 15.16 16.22 2.38
C GLU A 344 14.96 17.13 1.16
N THR A 345 15.20 18.41 1.35
CA THR A 345 15.17 19.43 0.29
C THR A 345 16.40 20.27 0.40
N LEU A 346 17.28 20.20 -0.61
CA LEU A 346 18.54 20.97 -0.66
C LEU A 346 19.35 20.88 0.65
N GLY A 347 19.49 19.67 1.22
CA GLY A 347 20.26 19.43 2.44
C GLY A 347 19.59 19.90 3.74
N SER A 348 18.34 20.34 3.69
CA SER A 348 17.52 20.72 4.83
C SER A 348 16.30 19.82 4.95
N ALA A 349 15.81 19.58 6.18
CA ALA A 349 14.57 18.85 6.38
C ALA A 349 13.37 19.79 6.17
N SER A 350 12.61 19.56 5.11
CA SER A 350 11.29 20.17 4.89
C SER A 350 10.18 19.25 5.36
N GLN A 351 9.07 19.79 5.82
CA GLN A 351 7.91 19.01 6.23
C GLN A 351 6.76 19.20 5.25
N THR A 352 6.28 18.09 4.72
CA THR A 352 5.11 18.08 3.85
C THR A 352 3.91 17.47 4.56
N ASN A 353 2.75 18.08 4.36
CA ASN A 353 1.49 17.60 4.90
C ASN A 353 0.70 16.90 3.81
N SER A 354 -0.05 15.87 4.19
CA SER A 354 -0.98 15.17 3.33
C SER A 354 -2.34 15.09 4.02
N LEU A 355 -3.39 15.44 3.29
CA LEU A 355 -4.77 15.35 3.74
C LEU A 355 -5.45 14.16 3.06
N ILE A 356 -6.11 13.33 3.84
CA ILE A 356 -6.75 12.11 3.36
C ILE A 356 -8.19 12.09 3.86
N VAL A 357 -9.13 11.83 2.95
CA VAL A 357 -10.56 11.66 3.25
C VAL A 357 -11.00 10.32 2.71
N SER A 358 -11.74 9.53 3.47
CA SER A 358 -12.38 8.33 2.97
C SER A 358 -13.82 8.18 3.41
N LEU A 359 -14.62 7.61 2.52
CA LEU A 359 -16.01 7.28 2.71
C LEU A 359 -16.18 5.78 2.51
N GLY A 360 -16.69 5.08 3.52
CA GLY A 360 -17.01 3.68 3.44
C GLY A 360 -18.50 3.42 3.68
N TYR A 361 -19.04 2.40 3.03
CA TYR A 361 -20.42 1.96 3.25
C TYR A 361 -20.55 0.45 3.22
N GLY A 362 -21.07 -0.11 4.31
CA GLY A 362 -21.39 -1.53 4.43
C GLY A 362 -22.91 -1.77 4.40
N LEU A 363 -23.41 -2.43 3.36
CA LEU A 363 -24.82 -2.73 3.17
C LEU A 363 -25.14 -4.15 3.65
N GLY A 364 -26.26 -4.32 4.38
CA GLY A 364 -26.81 -5.64 4.75
C GLY A 364 -25.95 -6.39 5.77
N GLY A 365 -25.05 -5.72 6.46
CA GLY A 365 -24.27 -6.27 7.57
C GLY A 365 -24.99 -6.12 8.91
N ARG A 366 -24.66 -6.98 9.86
CA ARG A 366 -24.96 -6.69 11.26
C ARG A 366 -24.21 -5.41 11.62
N SER A 367 -24.95 -4.40 12.12
CA SER A 367 -24.35 -3.17 12.67
C SER A 367 -23.10 -3.57 13.45
N ALA A 368 -21.98 -2.85 13.24
CA ALA A 368 -20.69 -3.09 13.91
C ALA A 368 -20.73 -2.91 15.46
N GLY A 369 -21.87 -3.11 16.08
CA GLY A 369 -22.22 -2.93 17.48
C GLY A 369 -22.22 -4.21 18.32
N GLY A 370 -21.64 -5.30 17.90
CA GLY A 370 -21.63 -6.53 18.70
C GLY A 370 -20.44 -7.43 18.38
N LEU A 371 -19.37 -7.30 19.15
CA LEU A 371 -18.46 -8.43 19.36
C LEU A 371 -19.25 -9.59 19.97
N PRO A 372 -19.03 -10.85 19.55
CA PRO A 372 -19.73 -11.96 20.15
C PRO A 372 -19.53 -11.96 21.66
N SER A 373 -20.63 -12.03 22.41
CA SER A 373 -20.59 -12.25 23.84
C SER A 373 -19.90 -13.59 24.09
N THR A 374 -18.71 -13.57 24.62
CA THR A 374 -18.13 -14.77 25.24
C THR A 374 -18.94 -15.07 26.49
N LYS A 375 -19.77 -16.13 26.45
CA LYS A 375 -20.15 -16.88 27.64
C LYS A 375 -18.95 -17.68 28.12
#